data_ce01c3d14f5eb5c492a6c492e670f9d3
#
_entry.id   ce01c3d14f5eb5c492a6c492e670f9d3
#
_cell.length_a   1.000
_cell.length_b   1.000
_cell.length_c   1.000
_cell.angle_alpha   90.00
_cell.angle_beta   90.00
_cell.angle_gamma   90.00
#
_symmetry.space_group_name_H-M   'P 1'
#
loop_
_entity.id
_entity.type
_entity.pdbx_description
1 polymer ?
#
loop_
_entity_poly.entity_id
_entity_poly.type
_entity_poly.pdbx_seq_one_letter_code
_entity_poly.pdbx_strand_id
1 'polypeptide(L)'
;MKKILFGFIGIISIIIILFIYFSIQNDFSNIENKNGDQDIVFDLNYNPGGNRINLNTSGIFLQYTYEEDLNEDLSFKYSWFEPKEESLSTINELKKNIGKTVVILPVFTHSAYAQNGFYDYYNENCGKECLTVKIDRVQPPQYNSGKNAIQVLKLLGYDMVSDIDVHKNPEILAQYDKIILLHNEYVTKEMFDAVDLHPNVVYLYPNALYAEIEYNEQNDEITLVRGHGYPDSSIDNGFDWEFDNTRPYEFDTECANWEFWEIDNGVMLNCYPENIIWKDTSLLELINEK
;
A
#
# COMPACT_ATOMS: atom_id res chain seq x y z
N MET A 1 -10.39 -59.54 5.37
CA MET A 1 -9.53 -58.70 4.53
C MET A 1 -10.12 -57.39 4.04
N LYS A 2 -11.46 -57.24 3.79
CA LYS A 2 -12.05 -55.96 3.33
C LYS A 2 -12.06 -54.80 4.39
N LYS A 3 -12.10 -55.06 5.68
CA LYS A 3 -12.14 -54.02 6.73
C LYS A 3 -10.77 -53.32 6.95
N ILE A 4 -9.65 -53.97 6.63
CA ILE A 4 -8.31 -53.40 6.78
C ILE A 4 -8.02 -52.41 5.63
N LEU A 5 -8.57 -52.63 4.44
CA LEU A 5 -8.38 -51.81 3.25
C LEU A 5 -9.04 -50.41 3.41
N PHE A 6 -10.23 -50.34 4.03
CA PHE A 6 -10.93 -49.05 4.29
C PHE A 6 -10.22 -48.19 5.32
N GLY A 7 -9.58 -48.78 6.35
CA GLY A 7 -8.78 -48.04 7.31
C GLY A 7 -7.53 -47.38 6.69
N PHE A 8 -6.88 -48.08 5.76
CA PHE A 8 -5.70 -47.57 5.07
C PHE A 8 -6.01 -46.40 4.11
N ILE A 9 -7.15 -46.44 3.40
CA ILE A 9 -7.58 -45.36 2.49
C ILE A 9 -7.92 -44.10 3.31
N GLY A 10 -8.58 -44.23 4.47
CA GLY A 10 -8.89 -43.10 5.33
C GLY A 10 -7.66 -42.41 5.90
N ILE A 11 -6.65 -43.18 6.30
CA ILE A 11 -5.37 -42.63 6.83
C ILE A 11 -4.60 -41.90 5.73
N ILE A 12 -4.54 -42.46 4.52
CA ILE A 12 -3.88 -41.81 3.37
C ILE A 12 -4.57 -40.50 2.99
N SER A 13 -5.89 -40.44 3.01
CA SER A 13 -6.64 -39.20 2.75
C SER A 13 -6.39 -38.10 3.79
N ILE A 14 -6.30 -38.45 5.07
CA ILE A 14 -5.96 -37.49 6.14
C ILE A 14 -4.52 -37.00 6.00
N ILE A 15 -3.57 -37.86 5.64
CA ILE A 15 -2.17 -37.48 5.40
C ILE A 15 -2.05 -36.53 4.20
N ILE A 16 -2.79 -36.78 3.13
CA ILE A 16 -2.79 -35.90 1.95
C ILE A 16 -3.40 -34.53 2.29
N ILE A 17 -4.50 -34.49 3.06
CA ILE A 17 -5.14 -33.23 3.49
C ILE A 17 -4.18 -32.45 4.41
N LEU A 18 -3.51 -33.11 5.35
CA LEU A 18 -2.50 -32.49 6.18
C LEU A 18 -1.27 -32.00 5.37
N PHE A 19 -0.87 -32.73 4.36
CA PHE A 19 0.23 -32.32 3.48
C PHE A 19 -0.13 -31.11 2.63
N ILE A 20 -1.36 -31.05 2.10
CA ILE A 20 -1.88 -29.91 1.36
C ILE A 20 -2.01 -28.71 2.32
N TYR A 21 -2.53 -28.91 3.53
CA TYR A 21 -2.64 -27.84 4.54
C TYR A 21 -1.25 -27.31 4.97
N PHE A 22 -0.27 -28.19 5.16
CA PHE A 22 1.12 -27.80 5.46
C PHE A 22 1.82 -27.15 4.25
N SER A 23 1.54 -27.59 3.01
CA SER A 23 2.05 -26.94 1.79
C SER A 23 1.45 -25.54 1.63
N ILE A 24 0.16 -25.36 1.88
CA ILE A 24 -0.49 -24.05 1.85
C ILE A 24 0.07 -23.14 2.96
N GLN A 25 0.27 -23.64 4.17
CA GLN A 25 0.92 -22.87 5.24
C GLN A 25 2.39 -22.56 4.94
N ASN A 26 3.13 -23.49 4.33
CA ASN A 26 4.52 -23.25 3.92
C ASN A 26 4.61 -22.31 2.70
N ASP A 27 3.64 -22.31 1.78
CA ASP A 27 3.57 -21.29 0.72
C ASP A 27 3.25 -19.91 1.29
N PHE A 28 2.46 -19.82 2.37
CA PHE A 28 2.27 -18.56 3.10
C PHE A 28 3.51 -18.13 3.91
N SER A 29 4.33 -19.05 4.40
CA SER A 29 5.57 -18.75 5.13
C SER A 29 6.80 -18.63 4.23
N ASN A 30 6.78 -19.11 2.98
CA ASN A 30 7.87 -19.04 2.01
C ASN A 30 7.72 -17.89 0.98
N ILE A 31 6.80 -16.95 1.20
CA ILE A 31 6.87 -15.59 0.63
C ILE A 31 7.94 -14.77 1.37
N GLU A 32 8.47 -15.29 2.49
CA GLU A 32 9.67 -14.77 3.11
C GLU A 32 10.92 -15.10 2.27
N ASN A 33 11.54 -14.04 1.74
CA ASN A 33 12.94 -13.97 1.31
C ASN A 33 13.39 -14.88 0.16
N LYS A 34 13.08 -14.48 -1.07
CA LYS A 34 13.92 -14.83 -2.24
C LYS A 34 14.87 -13.72 -2.70
N ASN A 35 14.75 -12.52 -2.17
CA ASN A 35 15.73 -11.45 -2.40
C ASN A 35 16.29 -11.04 -1.03
N GLY A 36 17.63 -11.07 -0.88
CA GLY A 36 18.29 -10.75 0.36
C GLY A 36 17.94 -9.35 0.87
N ASP A 37 17.85 -9.21 2.19
CA ASP A 37 17.73 -7.97 2.97
C ASP A 37 16.74 -6.90 2.42
N GLN A 38 15.50 -7.27 2.12
CA GLN A 38 14.42 -6.29 2.10
C GLN A 38 14.01 -6.04 3.56
N ASP A 39 14.44 -4.91 4.09
CA ASP A 39 13.93 -4.40 5.35
C ASP A 39 12.40 -4.37 5.27
N ILE A 40 11.71 -5.07 6.19
CA ILE A 40 10.24 -5.00 6.29
C ILE A 40 9.88 -3.57 6.62
N VAL A 41 9.32 -2.87 5.65
CA VAL A 41 9.06 -1.45 5.76
C VAL A 41 7.82 -1.16 6.58
N PHE A 42 6.79 -2.03 6.49
CA PHE A 42 5.59 -1.95 7.31
C PHE A 42 5.26 -3.29 7.93
N ASP A 43 4.89 -3.32 9.21
CA ASP A 43 4.39 -4.54 9.86
C ASP A 43 2.95 -4.83 9.40
N LEU A 44 2.84 -5.55 8.29
CA LEU A 44 1.55 -6.01 7.75
C LEU A 44 1.06 -7.31 8.43
N ASN A 45 1.82 -7.87 9.37
CA ASN A 45 1.46 -9.02 10.17
C ASN A 45 1.19 -8.64 11.62
N TYR A 46 1.07 -7.35 11.92
CA TYR A 46 0.77 -6.85 13.25
C TYR A 46 -0.43 -7.60 13.84
N ASN A 47 -0.24 -8.13 15.03
CA ASN A 47 -1.27 -8.78 15.83
C ASN A 47 -1.03 -8.45 17.30
N PRO A 48 -1.75 -7.48 17.86
CA PRO A 48 -1.58 -7.05 19.25
C PRO A 48 -2.04 -8.10 20.25
N GLY A 49 -2.76 -9.15 19.80
CA GLY A 49 -3.51 -10.06 20.65
C GLY A 49 -4.90 -9.52 20.97
N GLY A 50 -5.58 -10.18 21.92
CA GLY A 50 -6.91 -9.76 22.37
C GLY A 50 -8.08 -10.13 21.48
N ASN A 51 -9.26 -9.58 21.80
CA ASN A 51 -10.48 -9.90 21.08
C ASN A 51 -10.59 -9.09 19.81
N ARG A 52 -10.96 -9.78 18.74
CA ARG A 52 -11.23 -9.17 17.45
C ARG A 52 -12.64 -8.59 17.41
N ILE A 53 -12.77 -7.37 16.86
CA ILE A 53 -14.03 -6.65 16.67
C ILE A 53 -14.25 -6.43 15.17
N ASN A 54 -15.34 -6.97 14.63
CA ASN A 54 -15.72 -6.74 13.25
C ASN A 54 -16.33 -5.36 13.10
N LEU A 55 -15.77 -4.53 12.20
CA LEU A 55 -16.19 -3.15 11.99
C LEU A 55 -17.18 -3.03 10.84
N ASN A 56 -16.87 -3.64 9.69
CA ASN A 56 -17.68 -3.51 8.49
C ASN A 56 -17.63 -4.79 7.66
N THR A 57 -18.79 -5.19 7.16
CA THR A 57 -18.98 -6.40 6.36
C THR A 57 -19.45 -6.09 4.93
N SER A 58 -19.47 -4.84 4.50
CA SER A 58 -19.77 -4.49 3.11
C SER A 58 -18.59 -4.83 2.19
N GLY A 59 -18.85 -5.07 0.92
CA GLY A 59 -17.78 -5.45 -0.03
C GLY A 59 -17.30 -6.89 0.09
N ILE A 60 -16.18 -7.20 -0.56
CA ILE A 60 -15.58 -8.55 -0.64
C ILE A 60 -14.61 -8.85 0.49
N PHE A 61 -14.21 -7.85 1.26
CA PHE A 61 -13.37 -7.98 2.45
C PHE A 61 -14.18 -7.68 3.71
N LEU A 62 -13.81 -8.32 4.82
CA LEU A 62 -14.25 -8.00 6.15
C LEU A 62 -13.24 -7.06 6.78
N GLN A 63 -13.69 -5.89 7.25
CA GLN A 63 -12.88 -4.98 8.03
C GLN A 63 -13.03 -5.30 9.52
N TYR A 64 -11.92 -5.36 10.25
CA TYR A 64 -11.91 -5.63 11.70
C TYR A 64 -10.80 -4.83 12.40
N THR A 65 -10.89 -4.78 13.72
CA THR A 65 -9.85 -4.26 14.63
C THR A 65 -9.69 -5.17 15.84
N TYR A 66 -8.74 -4.87 16.70
CA TYR A 66 -8.58 -5.52 18.00
C TYR A 66 -8.98 -4.56 19.14
N GLU A 67 -9.41 -5.10 20.29
CA GLU A 67 -9.80 -4.29 21.44
C GLU A 67 -8.69 -3.35 21.90
N GLU A 68 -7.43 -3.80 21.82
CA GLU A 68 -6.24 -3.05 22.20
C GLU A 68 -5.94 -1.84 21.26
N ASP A 69 -6.50 -1.86 20.06
CA ASP A 69 -6.38 -0.77 19.09
C ASP A 69 -7.53 0.25 19.20
N LEU A 70 -8.43 0.10 20.18
CA LEU A 70 -9.47 1.10 20.43
C LEU A 70 -8.93 2.25 21.27
N ASN A 71 -9.33 3.48 20.89
CA ASN A 71 -9.17 4.66 21.70
C ASN A 71 -10.27 4.74 22.77
N GLU A 72 -10.13 5.67 23.74
CA GLU A 72 -11.13 5.89 24.79
C GLU A 72 -12.51 6.29 24.25
N ASP A 73 -12.59 6.93 23.10
CA ASP A 73 -13.81 7.34 22.40
C ASP A 73 -14.39 6.22 21.50
N LEU A 74 -13.86 5.01 21.58
CA LEU A 74 -14.21 3.84 20.75
C LEU A 74 -13.85 3.98 19.26
N SER A 75 -13.14 5.02 18.86
CA SER A 75 -12.48 5.02 17.57
C SER A 75 -11.32 4.02 17.55
N PHE A 76 -10.87 3.59 16.38
CA PHE A 76 -9.79 2.62 16.28
C PHE A 76 -8.54 3.25 15.66
N LYS A 77 -7.37 2.91 16.21
CA LYS A 77 -6.06 3.32 15.68
C LYS A 77 -5.75 2.59 14.38
N TYR A 78 -5.98 1.28 14.39
CA TYR A 78 -5.69 0.41 13.26
C TYR A 78 -6.92 -0.42 12.90
N SER A 79 -7.03 -0.74 11.62
CA SER A 79 -8.02 -1.71 11.12
C SER A 79 -7.36 -2.59 10.07
N TRP A 80 -7.88 -3.79 9.95
CA TRP A 80 -7.33 -4.87 9.16
C TRP A 80 -8.40 -5.42 8.24
N PHE A 81 -7.97 -6.11 7.18
CA PHE A 81 -8.88 -6.73 6.23
C PHE A 81 -8.60 -8.22 6.11
N GLU A 82 -9.64 -8.99 5.84
CA GLU A 82 -9.53 -10.37 5.41
C GLU A 82 -10.57 -10.66 4.33
N PRO A 83 -10.29 -11.60 3.41
CA PRO A 83 -11.27 -12.07 2.45
C PRO A 83 -12.48 -12.68 3.15
N LYS A 84 -13.70 -12.38 2.68
CA LYS A 84 -14.87 -13.11 3.09
C LYS A 84 -14.96 -14.46 2.42
N GLU A 85 -15.45 -15.48 3.12
CA GLU A 85 -15.60 -16.83 2.58
C GLU A 85 -16.47 -16.85 1.31
N GLU A 86 -17.61 -16.15 1.35
CA GLU A 86 -18.52 -16.02 0.21
C GLU A 86 -17.93 -15.26 -0.99
N SER A 87 -16.86 -14.50 -0.79
CA SER A 87 -16.22 -13.69 -1.82
C SER A 87 -14.94 -14.32 -2.40
N LEU A 88 -14.54 -15.49 -1.94
CA LEU A 88 -13.28 -16.14 -2.36
C LEU A 88 -13.23 -16.41 -3.88
N SER A 89 -14.38 -16.70 -4.53
CA SER A 89 -14.41 -16.86 -5.98
C SER A 89 -14.06 -15.59 -6.73
N THR A 90 -14.63 -14.44 -6.32
CA THR A 90 -14.35 -13.12 -6.90
C THR A 90 -12.90 -12.72 -6.66
N ILE A 91 -12.38 -12.93 -5.45
CA ILE A 91 -10.98 -12.64 -5.11
C ILE A 91 -10.03 -13.50 -5.96
N ASN A 92 -10.34 -14.78 -6.18
CA ASN A 92 -9.53 -15.64 -7.02
C ASN A 92 -9.56 -15.23 -8.50
N GLU A 93 -10.67 -14.68 -9.01
CA GLU A 93 -10.71 -14.11 -10.36
C GLU A 93 -9.84 -12.83 -10.45
N LEU A 94 -9.93 -11.94 -9.47
CA LEU A 94 -9.07 -10.75 -9.40
C LEU A 94 -7.58 -11.13 -9.43
N LYS A 95 -7.19 -12.14 -8.64
CA LYS A 95 -5.78 -12.62 -8.57
C LYS A 95 -5.23 -13.15 -9.91
N LYS A 96 -6.07 -13.68 -10.79
CA LYS A 96 -5.59 -14.27 -12.06
C LYS A 96 -5.04 -13.23 -13.04
N ASN A 97 -5.46 -11.99 -12.95
CA ASN A 97 -5.20 -10.94 -13.93
C ASN A 97 -4.13 -9.94 -13.50
N ILE A 98 -3.48 -10.15 -12.35
CA ILE A 98 -2.50 -9.21 -11.80
C ILE A 98 -1.27 -9.06 -12.71
N GLY A 99 -0.83 -10.15 -13.37
CA GLY A 99 0.36 -10.12 -14.22
C GLY A 99 1.65 -9.77 -13.43
N LYS A 100 2.61 -9.15 -14.10
CA LYS A 100 3.82 -8.63 -13.47
C LYS A 100 3.60 -7.19 -13.02
N THR A 101 2.80 -7.02 -11.99
CA THR A 101 2.44 -5.71 -11.44
C THR A 101 3.08 -5.52 -10.06
N VAL A 102 3.65 -4.36 -9.81
CA VAL A 102 4.21 -3.98 -8.51
C VAL A 102 3.51 -2.78 -7.92
N VAL A 103 3.31 -2.79 -6.61
CA VAL A 103 2.81 -1.67 -5.82
C VAL A 103 3.99 -1.00 -5.12
N ILE A 104 4.11 0.32 -5.23
CA ILE A 104 5.15 1.08 -4.53
C ILE A 104 4.59 1.56 -3.18
N LEU A 105 5.20 1.08 -2.10
CA LEU A 105 4.83 1.44 -0.73
C LEU A 105 5.35 2.85 -0.37
N PRO A 106 4.48 3.77 0.11
CA PRO A 106 4.82 5.17 0.36
C PRO A 106 5.46 5.39 1.75
N VAL A 107 6.67 4.89 1.96
CA VAL A 107 7.39 4.96 3.24
C VAL A 107 7.85 6.38 3.54
N PHE A 108 8.32 7.08 2.53
CA PHE A 108 8.72 8.49 2.66
C PHE A 108 7.52 9.35 3.06
N THR A 109 6.39 9.19 2.37
CA THR A 109 5.18 9.92 2.72
C THR A 109 4.68 9.57 4.12
N HIS A 110 4.68 8.27 4.48
CA HIS A 110 4.34 7.83 5.83
C HIS A 110 5.18 8.54 6.89
N SER A 111 6.50 8.63 6.67
CA SER A 111 7.44 9.27 7.59
C SER A 111 7.25 10.79 7.66
N ALA A 112 6.95 11.43 6.52
CA ALA A 112 6.68 12.87 6.45
C ALA A 112 5.44 13.28 7.26
N TYR A 113 4.45 12.39 7.38
CA TYR A 113 3.23 12.60 8.17
C TYR A 113 3.37 12.21 9.65
N ALA A 114 4.53 11.69 10.09
CA ALA A 114 4.76 11.32 11.48
C ALA A 114 4.74 12.54 12.41
N GLN A 115 4.62 12.31 13.71
CA GLN A 115 4.72 13.38 14.72
C GLN A 115 6.07 14.11 14.62
N ASN A 116 6.07 15.43 14.72
CA ASN A 116 7.19 16.34 14.44
C ASN A 116 7.69 16.23 12.99
N GLY A 117 6.82 15.83 12.06
CA GLY A 117 7.09 15.75 10.64
C GLY A 117 6.75 17.03 9.88
N PHE A 118 6.69 16.93 8.54
CA PHE A 118 6.52 18.10 7.67
C PHE A 118 5.23 18.87 7.95
N TYR A 119 4.15 18.18 8.35
CA TYR A 119 2.88 18.84 8.67
C TYR A 119 2.91 19.65 9.96
N ASP A 120 3.80 19.34 10.90
CA ASP A 120 4.01 20.20 12.09
C ASP A 120 4.68 21.52 11.70
N TYR A 121 5.57 21.53 10.69
CA TYR A 121 6.10 22.75 10.12
C TYR A 121 5.00 23.59 9.44
N TYR A 122 4.16 22.99 8.58
CA TYR A 122 3.07 23.69 7.90
C TYR A 122 2.00 24.23 8.86
N ASN A 123 1.79 23.56 9.98
CA ASN A 123 0.86 23.97 11.03
C ASN A 123 1.51 24.96 12.03
N GLU A 124 2.73 25.43 11.78
CA GLU A 124 3.48 26.34 12.65
C GLU A 124 3.75 25.79 14.06
N ASN A 125 3.71 24.48 14.25
CA ASN A 125 4.00 23.81 15.53
C ASN A 125 5.50 23.69 15.79
N CYS A 126 6.32 23.73 14.74
CA CYS A 126 7.79 23.71 14.80
C CYS A 126 8.40 24.47 13.62
N GLY A 127 9.71 24.72 13.68
CA GLY A 127 10.45 25.39 12.62
C GLY A 127 10.94 24.44 11.53
N LYS A 128 11.97 24.88 10.80
CA LYS A 128 12.56 24.11 9.69
C LYS A 128 13.17 22.76 10.12
N GLU A 129 13.41 22.56 11.40
CA GLU A 129 13.86 21.28 11.95
C GLU A 129 12.87 20.13 11.69
N CYS A 130 11.58 20.43 11.56
CA CYS A 130 10.57 19.43 11.18
C CYS A 130 10.54 19.10 9.68
N LEU A 131 11.35 19.77 8.88
CA LEU A 131 11.52 19.43 7.47
C LEU A 131 12.61 18.36 7.24
N THR A 132 13.15 17.78 8.31
CA THR A 132 14.02 16.60 8.27
C THR A 132 13.50 15.60 9.30
N VAL A 133 13.11 14.43 8.87
CA VAL A 133 12.51 13.39 9.71
C VAL A 133 13.16 12.04 9.48
N LYS A 134 13.20 11.20 10.52
CA LYS A 134 13.63 9.82 10.41
C LYS A 134 12.58 8.95 9.72
N ILE A 135 13.04 7.95 9.02
CA ILE A 135 12.15 6.93 8.44
C ILE A 135 11.47 6.16 9.58
N ASP A 136 10.15 6.13 9.55
CA ASP A 136 9.34 5.32 10.46
C ASP A 136 9.10 3.93 9.85
N ARG A 137 9.79 2.92 10.39
CA ARG A 137 9.70 1.52 9.95
C ARG A 137 8.90 0.65 10.92
N VAL A 138 8.47 1.22 12.05
CA VAL A 138 7.92 0.44 13.17
C VAL A 138 6.40 0.44 13.16
N GLN A 139 5.80 1.53 12.71
CA GLN A 139 4.35 1.68 12.75
C GLN A 139 3.67 1.01 11.54
N PRO A 140 2.50 0.42 11.74
CA PRO A 140 1.66 0.02 10.62
C PRO A 140 1.35 1.23 9.73
N PRO A 141 1.14 1.04 8.41
CA PRO A 141 0.80 2.14 7.53
C PRO A 141 -0.45 2.87 8.01
N GLN A 142 -0.47 4.19 7.88
CA GLN A 142 -1.58 5.04 8.30
C GLN A 142 -2.52 5.35 7.12
N TYR A 143 -3.68 5.93 7.42
CA TYR A 143 -4.67 6.32 6.40
C TYR A 143 -4.06 7.22 5.32
N ASN A 144 -3.27 8.20 5.72
CA ASN A 144 -2.57 9.13 4.83
C ASN A 144 -1.35 8.54 4.10
N SER A 145 -1.06 7.27 4.27
CA SER A 145 -0.06 6.53 3.50
C SER A 145 -0.66 5.31 2.77
N GLY A 146 -1.96 5.33 2.46
CA GLY A 146 -2.61 4.29 1.67
C GLY A 146 -2.78 2.95 2.39
N LYS A 147 -2.99 2.98 3.70
CA LYS A 147 -3.10 1.79 4.57
C LYS A 147 -4.04 0.71 4.05
N ASN A 148 -5.25 1.11 3.63
CA ASN A 148 -6.27 0.17 3.18
C ASN A 148 -5.90 -0.43 1.82
N ALA A 149 -5.38 0.39 0.90
CA ALA A 149 -4.91 -0.07 -0.39
C ALA A 149 -3.73 -1.04 -0.26
N ILE A 150 -2.75 -0.74 0.60
CA ILE A 150 -1.61 -1.63 0.86
C ILE A 150 -2.11 -3.02 1.29
N GLN A 151 -3.01 -3.09 2.27
CA GLN A 151 -3.54 -4.35 2.77
C GLN A 151 -4.33 -5.12 1.71
N VAL A 152 -5.25 -4.43 1.01
CA VAL A 152 -6.11 -5.03 0.00
C VAL A 152 -5.29 -5.58 -1.17
N LEU A 153 -4.36 -4.79 -1.70
CA LEU A 153 -3.52 -5.19 -2.83
C LEU A 153 -2.58 -6.34 -2.43
N LYS A 154 -2.04 -6.33 -1.19
CA LYS A 154 -1.29 -7.47 -0.66
C LYS A 154 -2.14 -8.74 -0.56
N LEU A 155 -3.37 -8.66 -0.04
CA LEU A 155 -4.30 -9.80 0.04
C LEU A 155 -4.68 -10.34 -1.34
N LEU A 156 -4.72 -9.48 -2.35
CA LEU A 156 -4.91 -9.88 -3.74
C LEU A 156 -3.65 -10.52 -4.35
N GLY A 157 -2.46 -10.35 -3.75
CA GLY A 157 -1.23 -11.00 -4.18
C GLY A 157 -0.37 -10.18 -5.14
N TYR A 158 -0.50 -8.85 -5.14
CA TYR A 158 0.42 -7.96 -5.85
C TYR A 158 1.82 -8.01 -5.23
N ASP A 159 2.85 -7.94 -6.07
CA ASP A 159 4.21 -7.69 -5.60
C ASP A 159 4.32 -6.28 -5.01
N MET A 160 5.20 -6.11 -4.02
CA MET A 160 5.39 -4.84 -3.34
C MET A 160 6.87 -4.51 -3.22
N VAL A 161 7.21 -3.25 -3.48
CA VAL A 161 8.52 -2.65 -3.22
C VAL A 161 8.30 -1.34 -2.48
N SER A 162 9.27 -0.90 -1.69
CA SER A 162 9.20 0.42 -1.07
C SER A 162 9.73 1.50 -2.01
N ASP A 163 9.33 2.75 -1.76
CA ASP A 163 9.94 3.91 -2.40
C ASP A 163 11.45 4.03 -2.07
N ILE A 164 11.89 3.51 -0.92
CA ILE A 164 13.31 3.37 -0.58
C ILE A 164 14.02 2.39 -1.53
N ASP A 165 13.40 1.24 -1.84
CA ASP A 165 13.96 0.26 -2.78
C ASP A 165 14.08 0.87 -4.18
N VAL A 166 13.06 1.63 -4.60
CA VAL A 166 13.07 2.34 -5.88
C VAL A 166 14.14 3.43 -5.90
N HIS A 167 14.29 4.21 -4.83
CA HIS A 167 15.37 5.20 -4.70
C HIS A 167 16.76 4.55 -4.86
N LYS A 168 17.01 3.45 -4.13
CA LYS A 168 18.30 2.74 -4.16
C LYS A 168 18.57 2.04 -5.49
N ASN A 169 17.55 1.55 -6.15
CA ASN A 169 17.65 0.82 -7.41
C ASN A 169 16.47 1.14 -8.33
N PRO A 170 16.46 2.30 -9.01
CA PRO A 170 15.37 2.70 -9.90
C PRO A 170 15.03 1.67 -11.00
N GLU A 171 16.07 0.92 -11.45
CA GLU A 171 15.89 -0.11 -12.49
C GLU A 171 15.04 -1.31 -12.04
N ILE A 172 14.73 -1.44 -10.75
CA ILE A 172 13.84 -2.50 -10.25
C ILE A 172 12.47 -2.45 -10.94
N LEU A 173 11.99 -1.25 -11.28
CA LEU A 173 10.69 -1.05 -11.91
C LEU A 173 10.63 -1.65 -13.34
N ALA A 174 11.76 -1.72 -14.04
CA ALA A 174 11.82 -2.32 -15.39
C ALA A 174 11.53 -3.85 -15.41
N GLN A 175 11.48 -4.51 -14.24
CA GLN A 175 11.11 -5.92 -14.13
C GLN A 175 9.61 -6.17 -14.20
N TYR A 176 8.80 -5.10 -14.10
CA TYR A 176 7.34 -5.14 -14.04
C TYR A 176 6.72 -4.55 -15.31
N ASP A 177 5.59 -5.10 -15.69
CA ASP A 177 4.83 -4.63 -16.85
C ASP A 177 3.88 -3.48 -16.47
N LYS A 178 3.59 -3.33 -15.16
CA LYS A 178 2.73 -2.29 -14.61
C LYS A 178 3.18 -1.90 -13.19
N ILE A 179 3.06 -0.61 -12.89
CA ILE A 179 3.29 -0.04 -11.55
C ILE A 179 1.96 0.49 -11.01
N ILE A 180 1.68 0.24 -9.74
CA ILE A 180 0.65 0.93 -8.97
C ILE A 180 1.33 1.88 -8.00
N LEU A 181 1.16 3.17 -8.20
CA LEU A 181 1.62 4.21 -7.30
C LEU A 181 0.49 4.50 -6.29
N LEU A 182 0.81 4.41 -5.02
CA LEU A 182 -0.10 4.77 -3.92
C LEU A 182 0.03 6.27 -3.59
N HIS A 183 -0.23 6.64 -2.33
CA HIS A 183 -0.03 8.01 -1.87
C HIS A 183 1.47 8.32 -1.70
N ASN A 184 2.23 8.25 -2.79
CA ASN A 184 3.64 8.61 -2.86
C ASN A 184 3.76 10.11 -3.17
N GLU A 185 3.40 10.93 -2.19
CA GLU A 185 3.43 12.41 -2.26
C GLU A 185 4.85 12.94 -2.21
N TYR A 186 5.64 12.47 -1.24
CA TYR A 186 7.03 12.85 -1.03
C TYR A 186 7.94 11.82 -1.65
N VAL A 187 8.66 12.19 -2.70
CA VAL A 187 9.51 11.26 -3.46
C VAL A 187 10.88 11.87 -3.76
N THR A 188 11.88 11.03 -3.93
CA THR A 188 13.20 11.48 -4.40
C THR A 188 13.19 11.69 -5.91
N LYS A 189 14.18 12.43 -6.41
CA LYS A 189 14.35 12.67 -7.85
C LYS A 189 14.52 11.35 -8.62
N GLU A 190 15.27 10.39 -8.05
CA GLU A 190 15.51 9.08 -8.65
C GLU A 190 14.20 8.30 -8.80
N MET A 191 13.34 8.33 -7.78
CA MET A 191 12.03 7.69 -7.86
C MET A 191 11.13 8.39 -8.86
N PHE A 192 11.07 9.74 -8.83
CA PHE A 192 10.29 10.52 -9.80
C PHE A 192 10.62 10.12 -11.23
N ASP A 193 11.93 10.18 -11.59
CA ASP A 193 12.40 9.87 -12.94
C ASP A 193 12.08 8.42 -13.34
N ALA A 194 12.20 7.46 -12.41
CA ALA A 194 11.91 6.06 -12.70
C ALA A 194 10.42 5.79 -12.95
N VAL A 195 9.53 6.43 -12.19
CA VAL A 195 8.08 6.30 -12.36
C VAL A 195 7.62 7.02 -13.63
N ASP A 196 8.09 8.26 -13.88
CA ASP A 196 7.72 9.06 -15.04
C ASP A 196 8.15 8.40 -16.37
N LEU A 197 9.29 7.69 -16.38
CA LEU A 197 9.77 6.94 -17.53
C LEU A 197 9.09 5.58 -17.74
N HIS A 198 8.37 5.06 -16.75
CA HIS A 198 7.73 3.75 -16.91
C HIS A 198 6.48 3.85 -17.80
N PRO A 199 6.29 2.94 -18.78
CA PRO A 199 5.25 3.11 -19.80
C PRO A 199 3.84 2.74 -19.34
N ASN A 200 3.65 2.20 -18.13
CA ASN A 200 2.35 1.77 -17.63
C ASN A 200 2.25 1.96 -16.11
N VAL A 201 1.71 3.09 -15.68
CA VAL A 201 1.55 3.47 -14.28
C VAL A 201 0.09 3.71 -13.95
N VAL A 202 -0.40 3.12 -12.88
CA VAL A 202 -1.69 3.42 -12.27
C VAL A 202 -1.45 4.33 -11.06
N TYR A 203 -1.73 5.59 -11.21
CA TYR A 203 -1.69 6.59 -10.13
C TYR A 203 -3.00 6.51 -9.36
N LEU A 204 -2.95 5.84 -8.21
CA LEU A 204 -4.16 5.46 -7.47
C LEU A 204 -4.62 6.54 -6.47
N TYR A 205 -3.77 7.52 -6.16
CA TYR A 205 -4.07 8.58 -5.19
C TYR A 205 -3.78 9.96 -5.78
N PRO A 206 -4.50 11.01 -5.31
CA PRO A 206 -4.05 12.38 -5.48
C PRO A 206 -2.70 12.63 -4.80
N ASN A 207 -2.09 13.78 -5.05
CA ASN A 207 -0.78 14.19 -4.54
C ASN A 207 0.37 13.25 -5.00
N ALA A 208 0.15 12.51 -6.08
CA ALA A 208 1.21 11.67 -6.63
C ALA A 208 2.39 12.52 -7.09
N LEU A 209 3.62 12.15 -6.70
CA LEU A 209 4.87 12.80 -7.12
C LEU A 209 4.86 14.33 -6.86
N TYR A 210 4.32 14.75 -5.70
CA TYR A 210 4.01 16.16 -5.45
C TYR A 210 5.18 16.97 -4.89
N ALA A 211 5.99 16.39 -4.00
CA ALA A 211 7.09 17.09 -3.35
C ALA A 211 8.40 16.33 -3.41
N GLU A 212 9.48 17.05 -3.76
CA GLU A 212 10.83 16.52 -3.83
C GLU A 212 11.46 16.47 -2.44
N ILE A 213 12.04 15.31 -2.11
CA ILE A 213 12.83 15.08 -0.90
C ILE A 213 14.23 14.56 -1.25
N GLU A 214 15.18 14.77 -0.34
CA GLU A 214 16.44 14.03 -0.28
C GLU A 214 16.35 12.93 0.77
N TYR A 215 16.86 11.74 0.44
CA TYR A 215 16.99 10.62 1.38
C TYR A 215 18.46 10.42 1.77
N ASN A 216 18.74 10.52 3.06
CA ASN A 216 20.05 10.25 3.64
C ASN A 216 20.10 8.82 4.18
N GLU A 217 20.67 7.88 3.41
CA GLU A 217 20.77 6.47 3.79
C GLU A 217 21.58 6.24 5.08
N GLN A 218 22.58 7.08 5.36
CA GLN A 218 23.45 6.90 6.53
C GLN A 218 22.70 7.19 7.85
N ASN A 219 21.83 8.19 7.81
CA ASN A 219 21.07 8.62 8.97
C ASN A 219 19.65 8.04 8.98
N ASP A 220 19.22 7.41 7.87
CA ASP A 220 17.86 6.96 7.63
C ASP A 220 16.83 8.07 7.81
N GLU A 221 17.06 9.20 7.12
CA GLU A 221 16.32 10.46 7.23
C GLU A 221 15.90 10.98 5.85
N ILE A 222 14.72 11.61 5.78
CA ILE A 222 14.30 12.39 4.62
C ILE A 222 14.27 13.87 4.96
N THR A 223 14.61 14.71 3.98
CA THR A 223 14.55 16.18 4.10
C THR A 223 13.76 16.75 2.92
N LEU A 224 12.78 17.62 3.20
CA LEU A 224 12.03 18.32 2.16
C LEU A 224 12.95 19.30 1.41
N VAL A 225 12.97 19.16 0.09
CA VAL A 225 13.76 20.01 -0.83
C VAL A 225 12.89 21.05 -1.50
N ARG A 226 11.76 20.61 -2.11
CA ARG A 226 10.92 21.47 -2.94
C ARG A 226 9.51 20.90 -3.06
N GLY A 227 8.53 21.80 -3.11
CA GLY A 227 7.12 21.46 -3.27
C GLY A 227 6.32 21.77 -2.01
N HIS A 228 5.00 21.71 -2.09
CA HIS A 228 4.10 21.97 -0.98
C HIS A 228 4.31 23.36 -0.34
N GLY A 229 4.55 24.40 -1.16
CA GLY A 229 4.82 25.75 -0.67
C GLY A 229 6.23 25.96 -0.11
N TYR A 230 7.19 25.06 -0.34
CA TYR A 230 8.57 25.17 0.14
C TYR A 230 9.56 25.08 -1.03
N PRO A 231 10.70 25.80 -1.03
CA PRO A 231 11.09 26.86 -0.06
C PRO A 231 10.36 28.20 -0.25
N ASP A 232 9.52 28.32 -1.27
CA ASP A 232 8.72 29.49 -1.59
C ASP A 232 7.25 29.11 -1.76
N SER A 233 6.34 29.90 -1.20
CA SER A 233 4.90 29.63 -1.19
C SER A 233 4.23 29.57 -2.57
N SER A 234 4.92 29.97 -3.63
CA SER A 234 4.46 29.85 -5.01
C SER A 234 4.75 28.49 -5.65
N ILE A 235 5.53 27.63 -4.96
CA ILE A 235 5.88 26.31 -5.46
C ILE A 235 4.84 25.32 -4.95
N ASP A 236 3.97 24.85 -5.85
CA ASP A 236 3.00 23.78 -5.53
C ASP A 236 3.67 22.41 -5.70
N ASN A 237 3.81 21.91 -6.93
CA ASN A 237 4.50 20.66 -7.22
C ASN A 237 6.03 20.84 -7.27
N GLY A 238 6.76 19.98 -6.56
CA GLY A 238 8.21 20.06 -6.44
C GLY A 238 8.97 19.77 -7.75
N PHE A 239 8.35 19.07 -8.68
CA PHE A 239 8.94 18.68 -9.96
C PHE A 239 8.43 19.52 -11.14
N ASP A 240 7.52 20.46 -10.90
CA ASP A 240 6.80 21.20 -11.96
C ASP A 240 6.08 20.22 -12.91
N TRP A 241 5.58 19.10 -12.38
CA TRP A 241 4.99 18.01 -13.16
C TRP A 241 3.64 18.42 -13.75
N GLU A 242 3.48 18.25 -15.07
CA GLU A 242 2.28 18.72 -15.79
C GLU A 242 1.00 17.92 -15.48
N PHE A 243 1.15 16.69 -14.97
CA PHE A 243 0.04 15.81 -14.62
C PHE A 243 -0.34 15.86 -13.15
N ASP A 244 0.05 16.91 -12.43
CA ASP A 244 -0.29 17.07 -11.01
C ASP A 244 -1.80 16.89 -10.80
N ASN A 245 -2.16 15.88 -9.99
CA ASN A 245 -3.54 15.53 -9.67
C ASN A 245 -3.96 15.92 -8.24
N THR A 246 -3.21 16.77 -7.56
CA THR A 246 -3.47 17.18 -6.19
C THR A 246 -4.83 17.84 -6.07
N ARG A 247 -5.16 18.76 -6.96
CA ARG A 247 -6.44 19.49 -6.96
C ARG A 247 -7.24 19.21 -8.23
N PRO A 248 -8.56 18.94 -8.09
CA PRO A 248 -9.44 19.09 -6.92
C PRO A 248 -9.59 17.81 -6.08
N TYR A 249 -8.86 16.73 -6.32
CA TYR A 249 -9.18 15.37 -5.87
C TYR A 249 -8.65 15.02 -4.48
N GLU A 250 -7.77 15.81 -3.94
CA GLU A 250 -7.10 15.61 -2.65
C GLU A 250 -8.07 15.27 -1.50
N PHE A 251 -9.24 15.91 -1.48
CA PHE A 251 -10.25 15.76 -0.42
C PHE A 251 -11.46 14.92 -0.82
N ASP A 252 -11.52 14.38 -2.03
CA ASP A 252 -12.62 13.48 -2.43
C ASP A 252 -12.36 12.06 -1.90
N THR A 253 -12.67 11.85 -0.63
CA THR A 253 -12.52 10.55 0.05
C THR A 253 -13.77 9.67 -0.09
N GLU A 254 -14.88 10.19 -0.61
CA GLU A 254 -16.10 9.42 -0.85
C GLU A 254 -16.01 8.62 -2.15
N CYS A 255 -15.27 9.14 -3.14
CA CYS A 255 -15.11 8.53 -4.46
C CYS A 255 -16.44 8.08 -5.08
N ALA A 256 -17.51 8.86 -4.90
CA ALA A 256 -18.84 8.47 -5.36
C ALA A 256 -18.95 8.37 -6.88
N ASN A 257 -18.15 9.15 -7.60
CA ASN A 257 -18.09 9.20 -9.06
C ASN A 257 -16.64 9.02 -9.51
N TRP A 258 -15.99 7.96 -9.04
CA TRP A 258 -14.62 7.68 -9.41
C TRP A 258 -14.50 7.33 -10.90
N GLU A 259 -13.42 7.80 -11.52
CA GLU A 259 -13.02 7.48 -12.88
C GLU A 259 -11.51 7.55 -13.03
N PHE A 260 -10.97 6.82 -14.02
CA PHE A 260 -9.58 6.96 -14.43
C PHE A 260 -9.52 7.83 -15.69
N TRP A 261 -8.61 8.80 -15.68
CA TRP A 261 -8.22 9.50 -16.89
C TRP A 261 -6.85 9.05 -17.39
N GLU A 262 -6.63 9.19 -18.69
CA GLU A 262 -5.36 8.82 -19.32
C GLU A 262 -4.36 9.97 -19.29
N ILE A 263 -3.10 9.64 -19.06
CA ILE A 263 -1.94 10.51 -19.20
C ILE A 263 -0.87 9.79 -20.03
N ASP A 264 0.23 10.45 -20.33
CA ASP A 264 1.24 9.95 -21.29
C ASP A 264 1.79 8.56 -20.93
N ASN A 265 1.99 8.27 -19.64
CA ASN A 265 2.60 7.04 -19.18
C ASN A 265 1.64 6.13 -18.36
N GLY A 266 0.34 6.41 -18.36
CA GLY A 266 -0.60 5.58 -17.61
C GLY A 266 -1.96 6.20 -17.38
N VAL A 267 -2.54 5.93 -16.21
CA VAL A 267 -3.87 6.40 -15.82
C VAL A 267 -3.89 6.93 -14.40
N MET A 268 -4.73 7.94 -14.14
CA MET A 268 -4.90 8.54 -12.80
C MET A 268 -6.34 8.41 -12.32
N LEU A 269 -6.50 8.01 -11.05
CA LEU A 269 -7.79 8.03 -10.37
C LEU A 269 -8.12 9.46 -9.89
N ASN A 270 -9.39 9.85 -10.01
CA ASN A 270 -9.88 11.18 -9.66
C ASN A 270 -10.42 11.31 -8.23
N CYS A 271 -9.94 10.52 -7.28
CA CYS A 271 -10.37 10.59 -5.88
C CYS A 271 -9.38 9.91 -4.93
N TYR A 272 -9.62 10.04 -3.62
CA TYR A 272 -8.81 9.40 -2.57
C TYR A 272 -9.45 8.07 -2.14
N PRO A 273 -8.99 6.88 -2.60
CA PRO A 273 -9.77 5.64 -2.62
C PRO A 273 -9.79 4.86 -1.30
N GLU A 274 -9.19 5.34 -0.21
CA GLU A 274 -9.05 4.63 1.06
C GLU A 274 -10.37 4.07 1.61
N ASN A 275 -11.49 4.78 1.38
CA ASN A 275 -12.80 4.35 1.87
C ASN A 275 -13.52 3.36 0.96
N ILE A 276 -13.05 3.17 -0.28
CA ILE A 276 -13.73 2.30 -1.26
C ILE A 276 -12.90 1.12 -1.75
N ILE A 277 -11.56 1.19 -1.72
CA ILE A 277 -10.65 0.19 -2.30
C ILE A 277 -10.90 -1.24 -1.80
N TRP A 278 -11.39 -1.40 -0.58
CA TRP A 278 -11.65 -2.71 0.04
C TRP A 278 -13.07 -3.24 -0.21
N LYS A 279 -13.98 -2.43 -0.76
CA LYS A 279 -15.41 -2.77 -0.93
C LYS A 279 -15.90 -2.65 -2.38
N ASP A 280 -15.25 -1.84 -3.20
CA ASP A 280 -15.65 -1.65 -4.61
C ASP A 280 -14.91 -2.62 -5.52
N THR A 281 -15.61 -3.69 -5.91
CA THR A 281 -15.05 -4.74 -6.77
C THR A 281 -14.76 -4.20 -8.17
N SER A 282 -15.57 -3.27 -8.68
CA SER A 282 -15.38 -2.69 -10.02
C SER A 282 -14.11 -1.85 -10.09
N LEU A 283 -13.77 -1.14 -9.01
CA LEU A 283 -12.49 -0.42 -8.91
C LEU A 283 -11.31 -1.39 -8.97
N LEU A 284 -11.37 -2.51 -8.23
CA LEU A 284 -10.31 -3.51 -8.23
C LEU A 284 -10.18 -4.22 -9.59
N GLU A 285 -11.30 -4.51 -10.26
CA GLU A 285 -11.30 -5.05 -11.62
C GLU A 285 -10.62 -4.08 -12.59
N LEU A 286 -10.95 -2.79 -12.51
CA LEU A 286 -10.39 -1.79 -13.41
C LEU A 286 -8.89 -1.54 -13.15
N ILE A 287 -8.42 -1.58 -11.90
CA ILE A 287 -6.99 -1.54 -11.57
C ILE A 287 -6.24 -2.71 -12.23
N ASN A 288 -6.86 -3.89 -12.30
CA ASN A 288 -6.27 -5.04 -12.99
C ASN A 288 -6.22 -4.86 -14.51
N GLU A 289 -7.22 -4.23 -15.10
CA GLU A 289 -7.34 -4.04 -16.56
C GLU A 289 -6.40 -2.95 -17.08
N LYS A 290 -6.11 -1.91 -16.29
CA LYS A 290 -5.23 -0.80 -16.65
C LYS A 290 -3.78 -1.19 -16.60
#